data_0ce8bc2c4f3594fe43021f5a2b5797f9
#
_entry.id   0ce8bc2c4f3594fe43021f5a2b5797f9
#
_cell.length_a   1.000
_cell.length_b   1.000
_cell.length_c   1.000
_cell.angle_alpha   90.00
_cell.angle_beta   90.00
_cell.angle_gamma   90.00
#
_symmetry.space_group_name_H-M   'P 1'
#
loop_
_entity.id
_entity.type
_entity.pdbx_description
1 polymer ?
#
loop_
_entity_poly.entity_id
_entity_poly.type
_entity_poly.pdbx_seq_one_letter_code
_entity_poly.pdbx_strand_id
1 'polypeptide(L)'
;MGSEMCIRDSAIITIVARMFVVFCCLPVHELAHGWAAYKQGDDTAKKLGRLSFNPFSHLDPIGTIMIFLFGIGYAKPVPINPLKFKNYRKGVALTALAGPLSNLVMSFIFAFIGSGLNRLAGANTAMQLLVLFFGFAANINIALAVFNLLPIPPLDGSRVLAVILPDRAYEKYFRYERYIMIALMVLLFTGVLDTPLALLNNLFHKFIYFLPNLVFGN
;
A
#
# COMPACT_ATOMS: atom_id res chain seq x y z
N MET A 1 -1.45 36.09 -7.24
CA MET A 1 -1.86 35.64 -5.88
C MET A 1 -2.69 34.34 -5.91
N GLY A 2 -3.61 34.12 -6.85
CA GLY A 2 -4.45 32.88 -6.85
C GLY A 2 -3.68 31.59 -7.17
N SER A 3 -2.70 31.61 -8.06
CA SER A 3 -1.94 30.41 -8.47
C SER A 3 -0.96 29.91 -7.40
N GLU A 4 -0.28 30.80 -6.70
CA GLU A 4 0.65 30.43 -5.62
C GLU A 4 -0.07 29.90 -4.39
N MET A 5 -1.25 30.43 -4.07
CA MET A 5 -2.09 29.93 -2.98
C MET A 5 -2.60 28.52 -3.29
N CYS A 6 -3.03 28.24 -4.52
CA CYS A 6 -3.49 26.93 -4.96
C CYS A 6 -2.36 25.87 -4.92
N ILE A 7 -1.13 26.22 -5.33
CA ILE A 7 0.04 25.33 -5.27
C ILE A 7 0.42 25.02 -3.81
N ARG A 8 0.41 26.02 -2.94
CA ARG A 8 0.73 25.83 -1.52
C ARG A 8 -0.31 24.96 -0.82
N ASP A 9 -1.58 25.15 -1.11
CA ASP A 9 -2.67 24.38 -0.52
C ASP A 9 -2.61 22.91 -0.99
N SER A 10 -2.31 22.65 -2.27
CA SER A 10 -2.15 21.28 -2.77
C SER A 10 -0.94 20.57 -2.14
N ALA A 11 0.18 21.28 -1.88
CA ALA A 11 1.33 20.71 -1.22
C ALA A 11 1.04 20.32 0.24
N ILE A 12 0.34 21.19 0.98
CA ILE A 12 -0.08 20.88 2.37
C ILE A 12 -1.00 19.68 2.40
N ILE A 13 -2.00 19.60 1.53
CA ILE A 13 -2.94 18.47 1.47
C ILE A 13 -2.21 17.18 1.11
N THR A 14 -1.24 17.23 0.21
CA THR A 14 -0.42 16.05 -0.12
C THR A 14 0.32 15.54 1.11
N ILE A 15 0.91 16.43 1.91
CA ILE A 15 1.59 16.04 3.16
C ILE A 15 0.59 15.43 4.14
N VAL A 16 -0.56 16.07 4.34
CA VAL A 16 -1.62 15.57 5.23
C VAL A 16 -2.13 14.19 4.78
N ALA A 17 -2.33 14.00 3.47
CA ALA A 17 -2.73 12.70 2.92
C ALA A 17 -1.64 11.63 3.12
N ARG A 18 -0.37 11.97 2.94
CA ARG A 18 0.75 11.05 3.25
C ARG A 18 0.77 10.67 4.72
N MET A 19 0.64 11.63 5.62
CA MET A 19 0.56 11.37 7.07
C MET A 19 -0.63 10.45 7.39
N PHE A 20 -1.80 10.74 6.83
CA PHE A 20 -2.98 9.90 7.02
C PHE A 20 -2.74 8.46 6.54
N VAL A 21 -2.14 8.28 5.37
CA VAL A 21 -1.82 6.93 4.86
C VAL A 21 -0.82 6.21 5.77
N VAL A 22 0.22 6.90 6.25
CA VAL A 22 1.22 6.30 7.16
C VAL A 22 0.59 5.89 8.49
N PHE A 23 -0.26 6.73 9.09
CA PHE A 23 -0.82 6.47 10.42
C PHE A 23 -2.09 5.62 10.40
N CYS A 24 -2.83 5.59 9.29
CA CYS A 24 -4.09 4.88 9.20
C CYS A 24 -4.04 3.69 8.22
N CYS A 25 -3.49 3.88 7.02
CA CYS A 25 -3.57 2.86 5.97
C CYS A 25 -2.48 1.79 6.08
N LEU A 26 -1.23 2.17 6.42
CA LEU A 26 -0.18 1.17 6.65
C LEU A 26 -0.48 0.24 7.83
N PRO A 27 -0.99 0.70 8.99
CA PRO A 27 -1.47 -0.21 10.04
C PRO A 27 -2.55 -1.19 9.57
N VAL A 28 -3.47 -0.74 8.71
CA VAL A 28 -4.50 -1.62 8.14
C VAL A 28 -3.89 -2.66 7.20
N HIS A 29 -2.91 -2.27 6.38
CA HIS A 29 -2.15 -3.17 5.53
C HIS A 29 -1.44 -4.26 6.35
N GLU A 30 -0.70 -3.89 7.40
CA GLU A 30 -0.02 -4.83 8.30
C GLU A 30 -1.02 -5.73 9.06
N LEU A 31 -2.12 -5.13 9.52
CA LEU A 31 -3.18 -5.88 10.18
C LEU A 31 -3.81 -6.92 9.25
N ALA A 32 -3.97 -6.58 7.96
CA ALA A 32 -4.52 -7.51 6.96
C ALA A 32 -3.61 -8.74 6.79
N HIS A 33 -2.28 -8.56 6.74
CA HIS A 33 -1.33 -9.68 6.76
C HIS A 33 -1.50 -10.56 8.00
N GLY A 34 -1.49 -9.94 9.19
CA GLY A 34 -1.62 -10.66 10.46
C GLY A 34 -2.97 -11.38 10.58
N TRP A 35 -4.05 -10.76 10.12
CA TRP A 35 -5.37 -11.37 10.13
C TRP A 35 -5.48 -12.55 9.15
N ALA A 36 -4.93 -12.42 7.96
CA ALA A 36 -4.87 -13.49 6.98
C ALA A 36 -4.04 -14.68 7.50
N ALA A 37 -2.88 -14.41 8.12
CA ALA A 37 -2.06 -15.43 8.77
C ALA A 37 -2.83 -16.16 9.88
N TYR A 38 -3.54 -15.40 10.72
CA TYR A 38 -4.39 -15.98 11.78
C TYR A 38 -5.46 -16.92 11.21
N LYS A 39 -6.13 -16.54 10.13
CA LYS A 39 -7.11 -17.39 9.44
C LYS A 39 -6.48 -18.66 8.83
N GLN A 40 -5.20 -18.62 8.48
CA GLN A 40 -4.44 -19.78 8.00
C GLN A 40 -3.91 -20.70 9.12
N GLY A 41 -4.08 -20.31 10.40
CA GLY A 41 -3.70 -21.08 11.57
C GLY A 41 -2.53 -20.52 12.36
N ASP A 42 -1.93 -19.42 11.94
CA ASP A 42 -0.84 -18.76 12.68
C ASP A 42 -1.38 -17.74 13.69
N ASP A 43 -1.31 -18.08 14.96
CA ASP A 43 -1.72 -17.23 16.07
C ASP A 43 -0.60 -16.33 16.62
N THR A 44 0.57 -16.29 15.97
CA THR A 44 1.77 -15.59 16.45
C THR A 44 1.52 -14.10 16.63
N ALA A 45 0.99 -13.42 15.59
CA ALA A 45 0.68 -11.99 15.66
C ALA A 45 -0.34 -11.68 16.76
N LYS A 46 -1.36 -12.54 16.92
CA LYS A 46 -2.38 -12.40 17.96
C LYS A 46 -1.78 -12.49 19.35
N LYS A 47 -0.95 -13.52 19.62
CA LYS A 47 -0.28 -13.74 20.92
C LYS A 47 0.66 -12.60 21.30
N LEU A 48 1.26 -11.93 20.30
CA LEU A 48 2.15 -10.79 20.52
C LEU A 48 1.42 -9.45 20.56
N GLY A 49 0.07 -9.43 20.54
CA GLY A 49 -0.73 -8.21 20.58
C GLY A 49 -0.60 -7.34 19.32
N ARG A 50 -0.12 -7.92 18.19
CA ARG A 50 0.15 -7.21 16.95
C ARG A 50 -1.06 -7.16 16.00
N LEU A 51 -2.17 -7.83 16.33
CA LEU A 51 -3.46 -7.67 15.65
C LEU A 51 -4.22 -6.49 16.26
N SER A 52 -3.73 -5.29 16.05
CA SER A 52 -4.25 -4.05 16.63
C SER A 52 -4.34 -2.95 15.56
N PHE A 53 -5.35 -2.09 15.66
CA PHE A 53 -5.45 -0.87 14.86
C PHE A 53 -4.58 0.27 15.40
N ASN A 54 -3.85 0.07 16.52
CA ASN A 54 -2.96 1.09 17.04
C ASN A 54 -1.79 1.32 16.07
N PRO A 55 -1.69 2.50 15.43
CA PRO A 55 -0.64 2.79 14.46
C PRO A 55 0.76 2.65 15.05
N PHE A 56 0.96 3.03 16.32
CA PHE A 56 2.28 2.95 16.97
C PHE A 56 2.80 1.53 17.12
N SER A 57 1.94 0.51 17.07
CA SER A 57 2.39 -0.88 17.07
C SER A 57 2.99 -1.33 15.72
N HIS A 58 2.71 -0.59 14.64
CA HIS A 58 3.10 -0.92 13.27
C HIS A 58 4.12 0.05 12.68
N LEU A 59 4.39 1.18 13.34
CA LEU A 59 5.36 2.16 12.87
C LEU A 59 6.78 1.81 13.31
N ASP A 60 7.71 1.90 12.36
CA ASP A 60 9.13 1.95 12.62
C ASP A 60 9.59 3.42 12.61
N PRO A 61 10.30 3.91 13.64
CA PRO A 61 10.69 5.31 13.70
C PRO A 61 11.55 5.74 12.49
N ILE A 62 12.51 4.90 12.08
CA ILE A 62 13.41 5.19 10.96
C ILE A 62 12.63 5.14 9.65
N GLY A 63 11.86 4.06 9.43
CA GLY A 63 11.01 3.92 8.25
C GLY A 63 10.02 5.06 8.10
N THR A 64 9.44 5.53 9.21
CA THR A 64 8.52 6.68 9.22
C THR A 64 9.23 7.97 8.81
N ILE A 65 10.40 8.27 9.38
CA ILE A 65 11.21 9.46 9.02
C ILE A 65 11.59 9.40 7.53
N MET A 66 11.98 8.25 7.01
CA MET A 66 12.32 8.08 5.60
C MET A 66 11.13 8.36 4.67
N ILE A 67 9.91 7.97 5.05
CA ILE A 67 8.70 8.29 4.28
C ILE A 67 8.51 9.81 4.18
N PHE A 68 8.74 10.54 5.28
CA PHE A 68 8.58 12.00 5.29
C PHE A 68 9.66 12.72 4.47
N LEU A 69 10.92 12.30 4.58
CA LEU A 69 12.05 12.97 3.92
C LEU A 69 12.18 12.59 2.44
N PHE A 70 11.99 11.32 2.11
CA PHE A 70 12.30 10.77 0.79
C PHE A 70 11.08 10.21 0.06
N GLY A 71 9.91 10.11 0.73
CA GLY A 71 8.72 9.49 0.18
C GLY A 71 8.78 7.96 0.11
N ILE A 72 9.88 7.37 0.57
CA ILE A 72 10.12 5.92 0.62
C ILE A 72 10.44 5.53 2.06
N GLY A 73 9.82 4.48 2.56
CA GLY A 73 10.08 3.98 3.91
C GLY A 73 9.43 2.62 4.13
N TYR A 74 9.46 2.15 5.37
CA TYR A 74 8.93 0.85 5.74
C TYR A 74 8.20 0.92 7.08
N ALA A 75 7.22 0.04 7.24
CA ALA A 75 6.54 -0.21 8.51
C ALA A 75 7.23 -1.34 9.27
N LYS A 76 6.96 -1.44 10.57
CA LYS A 76 7.39 -2.58 11.38
C LYS A 76 6.51 -3.78 11.04
N PRO A 77 7.05 -4.82 10.36
CA PRO A 77 6.23 -5.91 9.85
C PRO A 77 5.56 -6.70 10.98
N VAL A 78 4.37 -7.22 10.71
CA VAL A 78 3.67 -8.14 11.61
C VAL A 78 4.41 -9.48 11.62
N PRO A 79 4.73 -10.05 12.80
CA PRO A 79 5.41 -11.33 12.88
C PRO A 79 4.51 -12.46 12.43
N ILE A 80 4.96 -13.22 11.43
CA ILE A 80 4.25 -14.34 10.82
C ILE A 80 5.14 -15.58 10.94
N ASN A 81 4.55 -16.72 11.33
CA ASN A 81 5.21 -18.00 11.33
C ASN A 81 4.54 -18.95 10.31
N PRO A 82 5.08 -19.04 9.08
CA PRO A 82 4.48 -19.83 8.02
C PRO A 82 4.44 -21.34 8.31
N LEU A 83 5.24 -21.83 9.25
CA LEU A 83 5.24 -23.25 9.64
C LEU A 83 3.93 -23.67 10.36
N LYS A 84 3.15 -22.69 10.85
CA LYS A 84 1.84 -22.94 11.46
C LYS A 84 0.70 -22.98 10.45
N PHE A 85 0.94 -22.64 9.19
CA PHE A 85 -0.10 -22.64 8.19
C PHE A 85 -0.60 -24.06 7.87
N LYS A 86 -1.91 -24.22 7.74
CA LYS A 86 -2.54 -25.46 7.31
C LYS A 86 -2.02 -25.95 5.95
N ASN A 87 -1.74 -25.02 5.06
CA ASN A 87 -1.07 -25.25 3.79
C ASN A 87 -0.02 -24.16 3.62
N TYR A 88 1.24 -24.54 3.72
CA TYR A 88 2.38 -23.61 3.72
C TYR A 88 2.35 -22.65 2.51
N ARG A 89 2.32 -23.19 1.29
CA ARG A 89 2.42 -22.37 0.06
C ARG A 89 1.23 -21.44 -0.12
N LYS A 90 0.00 -21.99 0.00
CA LYS A 90 -1.22 -21.18 -0.09
C LYS A 90 -1.31 -20.17 1.05
N GLY A 91 -0.94 -20.56 2.26
CA GLY A 91 -0.94 -19.67 3.41
C GLY A 91 0.00 -18.49 3.23
N VAL A 92 1.24 -18.73 2.77
CA VAL A 92 2.21 -17.66 2.47
C VAL A 92 1.66 -16.71 1.41
N ALA A 93 1.15 -17.22 0.29
CA ALA A 93 0.64 -16.38 -0.80
C ALA A 93 -0.61 -15.57 -0.39
N LEU A 94 -1.58 -16.20 0.28
CA LEU A 94 -2.80 -15.51 0.72
C LEU A 94 -2.49 -14.43 1.78
N THR A 95 -1.56 -14.75 2.68
CA THR A 95 -1.11 -13.78 3.68
C THR A 95 -0.42 -12.60 3.01
N ALA A 96 0.46 -12.84 2.04
CA ALA A 96 1.16 -11.80 1.31
C ALA A 96 0.21 -10.91 0.48
N LEU A 97 -0.80 -11.49 -0.16
CA LEU A 97 -1.79 -10.72 -0.93
C LEU A 97 -2.70 -9.85 -0.06
N ALA A 98 -2.89 -10.20 1.22
CA ALA A 98 -3.85 -9.51 2.08
C ALA A 98 -3.52 -8.02 2.28
N GLY A 99 -2.23 -7.67 2.42
CA GLY A 99 -1.79 -6.28 2.54
C GLY A 99 -2.13 -5.44 1.30
N PRO A 100 -1.60 -5.79 0.11
CA PRO A 100 -1.91 -5.08 -1.12
C PRO A 100 -3.41 -5.01 -1.43
N LEU A 101 -4.17 -6.10 -1.19
CA LEU A 101 -5.62 -6.08 -1.36
C LEU A 101 -6.32 -5.12 -0.40
N SER A 102 -5.86 -4.99 0.84
CA SER A 102 -6.41 -4.01 1.78
C SER A 102 -6.19 -2.58 1.29
N ASN A 103 -5.03 -2.28 0.68
CA ASN A 103 -4.77 -0.98 0.09
C ASN A 103 -5.69 -0.70 -1.11
N LEU A 104 -5.97 -1.70 -1.97
CA LEU A 104 -6.93 -1.53 -3.07
C LEU A 104 -8.35 -1.27 -2.56
N VAL A 105 -8.77 -1.96 -1.50
CA VAL A 105 -10.08 -1.71 -0.86
C VAL A 105 -10.14 -0.29 -0.29
N MET A 106 -9.11 0.15 0.43
CA MET A 106 -9.05 1.51 0.97
C MET A 106 -9.05 2.55 -0.16
N SER A 107 -8.27 2.33 -1.23
CA SER A 107 -8.24 3.24 -2.37
C SER A 107 -9.61 3.36 -3.04
N PHE A 108 -10.33 2.24 -3.18
CA PHE A 108 -11.70 2.25 -3.71
C PHE A 108 -12.66 3.07 -2.82
N ILE A 109 -12.61 2.88 -1.50
CA ILE A 109 -13.43 3.64 -0.55
C ILE A 109 -13.14 5.15 -0.66
N PHE A 110 -11.85 5.53 -0.70
CA PHE A 110 -11.46 6.94 -0.81
C PHE A 110 -11.83 7.54 -2.17
N ALA A 111 -11.65 6.80 -3.26
CA ALA A 111 -12.08 7.23 -4.60
C ALA A 111 -13.60 7.44 -4.65
N PHE A 112 -14.36 6.54 -4.05
CA PHE A 112 -15.83 6.65 -4.00
C PHE A 112 -16.28 7.87 -3.21
N ILE A 113 -15.70 8.11 -2.02
CA ILE A 113 -15.97 9.29 -1.20
C ILE A 113 -15.57 10.57 -1.93
N GLY A 114 -14.34 10.61 -2.50
CA GLY A 114 -13.82 11.76 -3.23
C GLY A 114 -14.69 12.12 -4.45
N SER A 115 -15.10 11.13 -5.23
CA SER A 115 -15.99 11.34 -6.40
C SER A 115 -17.37 11.84 -5.99
N GLY A 116 -17.94 11.30 -4.90
CA GLY A 116 -19.21 11.77 -4.35
C GLY A 116 -19.13 13.21 -3.85
N LEU A 117 -18.07 13.56 -3.12
CA LEU A 117 -17.83 14.93 -2.65
C LEU A 117 -17.61 15.88 -3.84
N ASN A 118 -16.91 15.48 -4.89
CA ASN A 118 -16.67 16.29 -6.08
C ASN A 118 -17.98 16.75 -6.74
N ARG A 119 -18.96 15.85 -6.83
CA ARG A 119 -20.29 16.18 -7.35
C ARG A 119 -21.03 17.25 -6.52
N LEU A 120 -20.75 17.30 -5.21
CA LEU A 120 -21.41 18.21 -4.27
C LEU A 120 -20.60 19.49 -4.02
N ALA A 121 -19.31 19.50 -4.40
CA ALA A 121 -18.37 20.54 -3.97
C ALA A 121 -18.71 21.93 -4.55
N GLY A 122 -19.12 22.01 -5.83
CA GLY A 122 -19.35 23.29 -6.50
C GLY A 122 -18.18 24.26 -6.29
N ALA A 123 -18.49 25.50 -5.87
CA ALA A 123 -17.49 26.52 -5.53
C ALA A 123 -17.02 26.50 -4.06
N ASN A 124 -17.41 25.49 -3.27
CA ASN A 124 -17.05 25.41 -1.85
C ASN A 124 -15.59 24.91 -1.71
N THR A 125 -14.71 25.83 -1.32
CA THR A 125 -13.27 25.56 -1.17
C THR A 125 -12.98 24.43 -0.16
N ALA A 126 -13.67 24.36 0.96
CA ALA A 126 -13.44 23.31 1.96
C ALA A 126 -13.78 21.91 1.40
N MET A 127 -14.87 21.80 0.62
CA MET A 127 -15.21 20.54 -0.03
C MET A 127 -14.21 20.17 -1.12
N GLN A 128 -13.71 21.14 -1.90
CA GLN A 128 -12.66 20.92 -2.90
C GLN A 128 -11.36 20.41 -2.26
N LEU A 129 -10.99 20.94 -1.09
CA LEU A 129 -9.83 20.45 -0.32
C LEU A 129 -10.04 19.00 0.15
N LEU A 130 -11.24 18.62 0.57
CA LEU A 130 -11.55 17.22 0.92
C LEU A 130 -11.51 16.30 -0.31
N VAL A 131 -12.01 16.74 -1.46
CA VAL A 131 -11.89 15.99 -2.72
C VAL A 131 -10.42 15.71 -3.07
N LEU A 132 -9.56 16.73 -2.98
CA LEU A 132 -8.12 16.58 -3.19
C LEU A 132 -7.49 15.61 -2.18
N PHE A 133 -7.84 15.72 -0.90
CA PHE A 133 -7.34 14.83 0.15
C PHE A 133 -7.69 13.36 -0.14
N PHE A 134 -8.96 13.06 -0.43
CA PHE A 134 -9.39 11.70 -0.72
C PHE A 134 -8.79 11.19 -2.04
N GLY A 135 -8.65 12.04 -3.04
CA GLY A 135 -7.96 11.73 -4.29
C GLY A 135 -6.50 11.34 -4.07
N PHE A 136 -5.75 12.12 -3.30
CA PHE A 136 -4.37 11.79 -2.95
C PHE A 136 -4.28 10.51 -2.11
N ALA A 137 -5.15 10.34 -1.09
CA ALA A 137 -5.18 9.13 -0.28
C ALA A 137 -5.47 7.87 -1.12
N ALA A 138 -6.41 7.94 -2.07
CA ALA A 138 -6.70 6.87 -2.99
C ALA A 138 -5.48 6.53 -3.87
N ASN A 139 -4.86 7.54 -4.50
CA ASN A 139 -3.72 7.34 -5.38
C ASN A 139 -2.49 6.78 -4.65
N ILE A 140 -2.21 7.22 -3.41
CA ILE A 140 -1.10 6.68 -2.61
C ILE A 140 -1.38 5.20 -2.28
N ASN A 141 -2.62 4.83 -1.93
CA ASN A 141 -2.97 3.43 -1.67
C ASN A 141 -2.89 2.56 -2.93
N ILE A 142 -3.25 3.07 -4.14
CA ILE A 142 -3.01 2.37 -5.41
C ILE A 142 -1.50 2.13 -5.59
N ALA A 143 -0.69 3.18 -5.43
CA ALA A 143 0.76 3.08 -5.60
C ALA A 143 1.38 2.07 -4.62
N LEU A 144 0.96 2.07 -3.35
CA LEU A 144 1.39 1.08 -2.35
C LEU A 144 0.99 -0.34 -2.74
N ALA A 145 -0.24 -0.55 -3.22
CA ALA A 145 -0.70 -1.86 -3.65
C ALA A 145 0.08 -2.35 -4.87
N VAL A 146 0.24 -1.51 -5.90
CA VAL A 146 0.99 -1.83 -7.12
C VAL A 146 2.44 -2.17 -6.80
N PHE A 147 3.09 -1.34 -5.98
CA PHE A 147 4.48 -1.56 -5.59
C PHE A 147 4.65 -2.87 -4.82
N ASN A 148 3.79 -3.14 -3.82
CA ASN A 148 3.86 -4.37 -3.04
C ASN A 148 3.44 -5.62 -3.82
N LEU A 149 2.68 -5.50 -4.92
CA LEU A 149 2.36 -6.62 -5.79
C LEU A 149 3.49 -7.01 -6.76
N LEU A 150 4.55 -6.21 -6.87
CA LEU A 150 5.69 -6.58 -7.69
C LEU A 150 6.30 -7.90 -7.20
N PRO A 151 6.62 -8.84 -8.10
CA PRO A 151 7.22 -10.12 -7.73
C PRO A 151 8.72 -9.98 -7.43
N ILE A 152 9.11 -9.00 -6.62
CA ILE A 152 10.50 -8.63 -6.32
C ILE A 152 10.68 -8.61 -4.80
N PRO A 153 11.57 -9.44 -4.19
CA PRO A 153 11.86 -9.37 -2.76
C PRO A 153 12.48 -8.01 -2.38
N PRO A 154 12.13 -7.46 -1.22
CA PRO A 154 11.35 -8.04 -0.11
C PRO A 154 9.84 -7.79 -0.19
N LEU A 155 9.29 -7.34 -1.33
CA LEU A 155 7.90 -6.96 -1.49
C LEU A 155 6.96 -8.17 -1.38
N ASP A 156 5.70 -7.92 -0.98
CA ASP A 156 4.72 -8.97 -0.73
C ASP A 156 4.46 -9.85 -1.94
N GLY A 157 4.40 -9.26 -3.14
CA GLY A 157 4.19 -9.99 -4.40
C GLY A 157 5.23 -11.08 -4.66
N SER A 158 6.46 -10.95 -4.13
CA SER A 158 7.48 -11.99 -4.23
C SER A 158 7.09 -13.29 -3.52
N ARG A 159 6.35 -13.17 -2.41
CA ARG A 159 5.89 -14.33 -1.63
C ARG A 159 4.77 -15.10 -2.30
N VAL A 160 4.05 -14.47 -3.22
CA VAL A 160 3.05 -15.16 -4.07
C VAL A 160 3.71 -16.20 -4.96
N LEU A 161 4.98 -16.01 -5.31
CA LEU A 161 5.75 -16.97 -6.08
C LEU A 161 5.91 -18.34 -5.39
N ALA A 162 5.67 -18.44 -4.07
CA ALA A 162 5.67 -19.71 -3.35
C ALA A 162 4.67 -20.73 -3.92
N VAL A 163 3.58 -20.28 -4.54
CA VAL A 163 2.59 -21.18 -5.18
C VAL A 163 3.02 -21.58 -6.58
N ILE A 164 3.78 -20.74 -7.27
CA ILE A 164 4.12 -20.89 -8.70
C ILE A 164 5.45 -21.62 -8.87
N LEU A 165 6.44 -21.27 -8.07
CA LEU A 165 7.82 -21.77 -8.21
C LEU A 165 8.00 -23.13 -7.51
N PRO A 166 8.81 -24.05 -8.09
CA PRO A 166 9.33 -25.20 -7.35
C PRO A 166 10.17 -24.77 -6.14
N ASP A 167 10.21 -25.60 -5.07
CA ASP A 167 10.86 -25.24 -3.81
C ASP A 167 12.33 -24.81 -4.00
N ARG A 168 13.10 -25.53 -4.81
CA ARG A 168 14.51 -25.18 -5.11
C ARG A 168 14.67 -23.79 -5.74
N ALA A 169 13.76 -23.42 -6.66
CA ALA A 169 13.78 -22.11 -7.31
C ALA A 169 13.37 -21.00 -6.35
N TYR A 170 12.34 -21.26 -5.53
CA TYR A 170 11.85 -20.35 -4.50
C TYR A 170 12.94 -20.06 -3.44
N GLU A 171 13.57 -21.11 -2.90
CA GLU A 171 14.66 -20.96 -1.93
C GLU A 171 15.86 -20.19 -2.53
N LYS A 172 16.26 -20.53 -3.78
CA LYS A 172 17.31 -19.80 -4.46
C LYS A 172 16.99 -18.34 -4.65
N TYR A 173 15.74 -18.02 -5.01
CA TYR A 173 15.27 -16.64 -5.20
C TYR A 173 15.39 -15.83 -3.91
N PHE A 174 14.93 -16.35 -2.78
CA PHE A 174 15.02 -15.67 -1.50
C PHE A 174 16.43 -15.63 -0.91
N ARG A 175 17.30 -16.56 -1.29
CA ARG A 175 18.73 -16.50 -0.92
C ARG A 175 19.42 -15.24 -1.44
N TYR A 176 18.98 -14.71 -2.57
CA TYR A 176 19.50 -13.49 -3.17
C TYR A 176 18.68 -12.23 -2.82
N GLU A 177 17.72 -12.32 -1.92
CA GLU A 177 16.83 -11.22 -1.53
C GLU A 177 17.58 -9.90 -1.25
N ARG A 178 18.69 -9.97 -0.50
CA ARG A 178 19.51 -8.79 -0.17
C ARG A 178 20.08 -8.09 -1.42
N TYR A 179 20.56 -8.86 -2.38
CA TYR A 179 21.13 -8.30 -3.61
C TYR A 179 20.03 -7.76 -4.53
N ILE A 180 18.90 -8.45 -4.59
CA ILE A 180 17.72 -8.02 -5.35
C ILE A 180 17.17 -6.73 -4.78
N MET A 181 17.11 -6.59 -3.44
CA MET A 181 16.71 -5.36 -2.77
C MET A 181 17.63 -4.18 -3.14
N ILE A 182 18.95 -4.37 -3.13
CA ILE A 182 19.90 -3.34 -3.52
C ILE A 182 19.68 -2.95 -4.99
N ALA A 183 19.54 -3.93 -5.89
CA ALA A 183 19.26 -3.68 -7.30
C ALA A 183 17.93 -2.92 -7.48
N LEU A 184 16.86 -3.28 -6.74
CA LEU A 184 15.59 -2.59 -6.76
C LEU A 184 15.75 -1.12 -6.34
N MET A 185 16.50 -0.85 -5.27
CA MET A 185 16.77 0.52 -4.83
C MET A 185 17.50 1.33 -5.90
N VAL A 186 18.52 0.76 -6.54
CA VAL A 186 19.25 1.41 -7.66
C VAL A 186 18.28 1.71 -8.81
N LEU A 187 17.43 0.75 -9.21
CA LEU A 187 16.47 0.93 -10.29
C LEU A 187 15.43 2.02 -9.97
N LEU A 188 15.01 2.14 -8.70
CA LEU A 188 14.12 3.22 -8.26
C LEU A 188 14.81 4.58 -8.34
N PHE A 189 16.06 4.68 -7.86
CA PHE A 189 16.81 5.97 -7.91
C PHE A 189 17.18 6.40 -9.33
N THR A 190 17.36 5.45 -10.26
CA THR A 190 17.65 5.77 -11.67
C THR A 190 16.41 6.13 -12.49
N GLY A 191 15.20 5.97 -11.92
CA GLY A 191 13.94 6.24 -12.62
C GLY A 191 13.56 5.22 -13.69
N VAL A 192 14.33 4.13 -13.86
CA VAL A 192 14.04 3.09 -14.86
C VAL A 192 12.67 2.43 -14.63
N LEU A 193 12.25 2.36 -13.36
CA LEU A 193 10.96 1.76 -13.00
C LEU A 193 9.78 2.74 -13.10
N ASP A 194 10.00 4.03 -13.34
CA ASP A 194 8.93 5.03 -13.36
C ASP A 194 7.87 4.72 -14.42
N THR A 195 8.29 4.40 -15.65
CA THR A 195 7.36 4.08 -16.74
C THR A 195 6.55 2.80 -16.48
N PRO A 196 7.14 1.65 -16.13
CA PRO A 196 6.36 0.45 -15.83
C PRO A 196 5.47 0.60 -14.61
N LEU A 197 5.92 1.30 -13.55
CA LEU A 197 5.10 1.59 -12.38
C LEU A 197 3.94 2.53 -12.74
N ALA A 198 4.17 3.56 -13.54
CA ALA A 198 3.12 4.46 -14.00
C ALA A 198 2.06 3.73 -14.83
N LEU A 199 2.46 2.81 -15.71
CA LEU A 199 1.52 2.00 -16.50
C LEU A 199 0.64 1.13 -15.60
N LEU A 200 1.23 0.45 -14.62
CA LEU A 200 0.49 -0.36 -13.66
C LEU A 200 -0.43 0.51 -12.79
N ASN A 201 0.07 1.61 -12.26
CA ASN A 201 -0.74 2.56 -11.50
C ASN A 201 -1.94 3.07 -12.30
N ASN A 202 -1.75 3.43 -13.58
CA ASN A 202 -2.83 3.89 -14.45
C ASN A 202 -3.87 2.78 -14.70
N LEU A 203 -3.44 1.52 -14.84
CA LEU A 203 -4.35 0.38 -14.99
C LEU A 203 -5.23 0.21 -13.74
N PHE A 204 -4.60 0.18 -12.55
CA PHE A 204 -5.34 0.06 -11.29
C PHE A 204 -6.20 1.29 -11.00
N HIS A 205 -5.72 2.49 -11.34
CA HIS A 205 -6.51 3.71 -11.24
C HIS A 205 -7.80 3.63 -12.08
N LYS A 206 -7.71 3.22 -13.35
CA LYS A 206 -8.90 3.03 -14.21
C LYS A 206 -9.87 2.02 -13.60
N PHE A 207 -9.37 0.92 -13.04
CA PHE A 207 -10.18 -0.10 -12.40
C PHE A 207 -10.88 0.43 -11.14
N ILE A 208 -10.14 1.09 -10.25
CA ILE A 208 -10.67 1.63 -8.99
C ILE A 208 -11.70 2.73 -9.23
N TYR A 209 -11.46 3.63 -10.19
CA TYR A 209 -12.34 4.76 -10.48
C TYR A 209 -13.49 4.42 -11.44
N PHE A 210 -13.52 3.20 -11.99
CA PHE A 210 -14.58 2.78 -12.93
C PHE A 210 -15.98 2.93 -12.33
N LEU A 211 -16.22 2.34 -11.15
CA LEU A 211 -17.52 2.40 -10.49
C LEU A 211 -17.84 3.80 -9.92
N PRO A 212 -16.94 4.50 -9.22
CA PRO A 212 -17.14 5.90 -8.83
C PRO A 212 -17.55 6.79 -10.00
N ASN A 213 -16.85 6.70 -11.14
CA ASN A 213 -17.16 7.52 -12.32
C ASN A 213 -18.52 7.15 -12.94
N LEU A 214 -18.87 5.85 -12.94
CA LEU A 214 -20.17 5.40 -13.42
C LEU A 214 -21.32 5.94 -12.56
N VAL A 215 -21.15 5.95 -11.23
CA VAL A 215 -22.18 6.37 -10.26
C VAL A 215 -22.31 7.89 -10.20
N PHE A 216 -21.21 8.61 -10.20
CA PHE A 216 -21.20 10.07 -10.02
C PHE A 216 -21.08 10.88 -11.31
N GLY A 217 -20.80 10.23 -12.45
CA GLY A 217 -20.73 10.89 -13.75
C GLY A 217 -19.54 11.84 -13.91
N ASN A 218 -18.39 11.46 -13.36
CA ASN A 218 -17.14 12.23 -13.43
C ASN A 218 -16.29 11.80 -14.64
#